data_2b1ec0ffab1110e5cae6e000f231cc00
#
_entry.id   2b1ec0ffab1110e5cae6e000f231cc00
#
_cell.length_a   1.000
_cell.length_b   1.000
_cell.length_c   1.000
_cell.angle_alpha   90.00
_cell.angle_beta   90.00
_cell.angle_gamma   90.00
#
_symmetry.space_group_name_H-M   'P 1'
#
loop_
_entity.id
_entity.type
_entity.pdbx_description
1 polymer ?
#
loop_
_entity_poly.entity_id
_entity_poly.type
_entity_poly.pdbx_seq_one_letter_code
_entity_poly.pdbx_strand_id
1 'polypeptide(L)'
;MQFTFKILSAFCLLLLCMAILLFAIAIYLYPGGNPVVQDTLSFDFSKNYLCNLFNDHGINTLPNQGKYFALLATASLSLSFAITFYLFPAILSLKRVTKYWVQGLGSSSMVIVFFIFTPFHDTVINVAGTLGLISLFIILYHLLQQKKYLNLLLVMMAILSSGITYFIYYSGVWFGSLAIMQKLSLFMFMIWLGHSHMVLPKTKQGT
;
A
#
# COMPACT_ATOMS: atom_id res chain seq x y z
N MET A 1 -24.12 -12.81 6.93
CA MET A 1 -23.34 -11.56 6.84
C MET A 1 -22.06 -11.57 7.69
N GLN A 2 -22.11 -11.95 8.97
CA GLN A 2 -20.88 -12.03 9.82
C GLN A 2 -19.86 -13.09 9.35
N PHE A 3 -20.31 -14.24 8.88
CA PHE A 3 -19.43 -15.30 8.37
C PHE A 3 -18.64 -14.86 7.14
N THR A 4 -19.32 -14.26 6.16
CA THR A 4 -18.69 -13.73 4.94
C THR A 4 -17.67 -12.63 5.27
N PHE A 5 -17.98 -11.77 6.25
CA PHE A 5 -17.06 -10.73 6.70
C PHE A 5 -15.77 -11.29 7.31
N LYS A 6 -15.88 -12.31 8.17
CA LYS A 6 -14.71 -12.97 8.77
C LYS A 6 -13.83 -13.65 7.72
N ILE A 7 -14.44 -14.32 6.74
CA ILE A 7 -13.70 -14.96 5.63
C ILE A 7 -12.95 -13.93 4.81
N LEU A 8 -13.62 -12.84 4.38
CA LEU A 8 -12.99 -11.78 3.60
C LEU A 8 -11.86 -11.08 4.38
N SER A 9 -12.04 -10.87 5.69
CA SER A 9 -11.03 -10.30 6.55
C SER A 9 -9.79 -11.21 6.68
N ALA A 10 -10.00 -12.51 6.86
CA ALA A 10 -8.92 -13.49 6.87
C ALA A 10 -8.21 -13.58 5.52
N PHE A 11 -8.96 -13.51 4.42
CA PHE A 11 -8.42 -13.49 3.07
C PHE A 11 -7.56 -12.24 2.81
N CYS A 12 -7.97 -11.05 3.30
CA CYS A 12 -7.15 -9.85 3.27
C CYS A 12 -5.80 -10.04 3.96
N LEU A 13 -5.80 -10.62 5.17
CA LEU A 13 -4.57 -10.87 5.90
C LEU A 13 -3.68 -11.89 5.18
N LEU A 14 -4.26 -12.92 4.58
CA LEU A 14 -3.52 -13.89 3.76
C LEU A 14 -2.86 -13.20 2.55
N LEU A 15 -3.60 -12.35 1.83
CA LEU A 15 -3.07 -11.58 0.70
C LEU A 15 -1.96 -10.61 1.15
N LEU A 16 -2.09 -9.98 2.32
CA LEU A 16 -1.05 -9.13 2.88
C LEU A 16 0.22 -9.92 3.19
N CYS A 17 0.10 -11.08 3.87
CA CYS A 17 1.24 -11.94 4.16
C CYS A 17 1.91 -12.45 2.87
N MET A 18 1.10 -12.83 1.87
CA MET A 18 1.58 -13.25 0.57
C MET A 18 2.34 -12.12 -0.15
N ALA A 19 1.83 -10.89 -0.11
CA ALA A 19 2.50 -9.73 -0.70
C ALA A 19 3.86 -9.47 -0.05
N ILE A 20 3.95 -9.54 1.28
CA ILE A 20 5.20 -9.36 2.01
C ILE A 20 6.22 -10.43 1.61
N LEU A 21 5.81 -11.70 1.56
CA LEU A 21 6.68 -12.80 1.15
C LEU A 21 7.17 -12.64 -0.29
N LEU A 22 6.27 -12.31 -1.21
CA LEU A 22 6.59 -12.13 -2.62
C LEU A 22 7.52 -10.93 -2.85
N PHE A 23 7.35 -9.82 -2.13
CA PHE A 23 8.29 -8.70 -2.16
C PHE A 23 9.66 -9.10 -1.60
N ALA A 24 9.72 -9.89 -0.52
CA ALA A 24 10.99 -10.39 0.01
C ALA A 24 11.73 -11.26 -1.01
N ILE A 25 11.02 -12.16 -1.72
CA ILE A 25 11.57 -12.96 -2.81
C ILE A 25 12.04 -12.07 -3.98
N ALA A 26 11.25 -11.08 -4.38
CA ALA A 26 11.61 -10.14 -5.44
C ALA A 26 12.88 -9.37 -5.12
N ILE A 27 13.03 -8.89 -3.88
CA ILE A 27 14.21 -8.20 -3.38
C ILE A 27 15.43 -9.13 -3.37
N TYR A 28 15.26 -10.36 -2.92
CA TYR A 28 16.34 -11.36 -2.89
C TYR A 28 16.83 -11.72 -4.29
N LEU A 29 15.94 -11.83 -5.27
CA LEU A 29 16.25 -12.16 -6.66
C LEU A 29 16.66 -10.95 -7.52
N TYR A 30 16.63 -9.74 -6.95
CA TYR A 30 17.03 -8.54 -7.68
C TYR A 30 18.54 -8.58 -7.98
N PRO A 31 18.96 -8.42 -9.26
CA PRO A 31 20.36 -8.69 -9.66
C PRO A 31 21.35 -7.63 -9.16
N GLY A 32 20.87 -6.46 -8.75
CA GLY A 32 21.73 -5.42 -8.19
C GLY A 32 21.78 -4.13 -9.00
N GLY A 33 22.75 -3.30 -8.65
CA GLY A 33 22.87 -1.92 -9.09
C GLY A 33 21.94 -0.98 -8.33
N ASN A 34 22.42 0.23 -8.06
CA ASN A 34 21.60 1.31 -7.51
C ASN A 34 21.99 2.64 -8.19
N PRO A 35 21.22 3.74 -8.02
CA PRO A 35 21.50 5.02 -8.70
C PRO A 35 22.84 5.65 -8.40
N VAL A 36 23.59 5.19 -7.38
CA VAL A 36 24.89 5.71 -6.97
C VAL A 36 26.03 4.78 -7.41
N VAL A 37 25.80 3.46 -7.32
CA VAL A 37 26.81 2.42 -7.66
C VAL A 37 26.16 1.37 -8.54
N GLN A 38 26.58 1.27 -9.79
CA GLN A 38 25.99 0.36 -10.77
C GLN A 38 26.37 -1.11 -10.56
N ASP A 39 27.57 -1.38 -10.04
CA ASP A 39 28.14 -2.73 -9.97
C ASP A 39 27.81 -3.51 -8.69
N THR A 40 26.84 -3.05 -7.88
CA THR A 40 26.39 -3.83 -6.71
C THR A 40 25.64 -5.08 -7.16
N LEU A 41 25.77 -6.17 -6.37
CA LEU A 41 25.18 -7.49 -6.68
C LEU A 41 23.88 -7.77 -5.91
N SER A 42 23.28 -6.75 -5.29
CA SER A 42 22.06 -6.94 -4.48
C SER A 42 21.21 -5.67 -4.41
N PHE A 43 19.99 -5.82 -3.95
CA PHE A 43 19.10 -4.69 -3.67
C PHE A 43 19.58 -3.90 -2.45
N ASP A 44 19.84 -2.62 -2.64
CA ASP A 44 20.19 -1.69 -1.57
C ASP A 44 18.94 -0.99 -1.04
N PHE A 45 18.54 -1.30 0.21
CA PHE A 45 17.35 -0.74 0.83
C PHE A 45 17.37 0.78 0.96
N SER A 46 18.54 1.38 1.05
CA SER A 46 18.70 2.84 1.19
C SER A 46 18.64 3.59 -0.13
N LYS A 47 18.93 2.92 -1.24
CA LYS A 47 19.15 3.55 -2.54
C LYS A 47 18.22 3.07 -3.66
N ASN A 48 17.86 1.77 -3.69
CA ASN A 48 16.94 1.28 -4.69
C ASN A 48 15.48 1.64 -4.35
N TYR A 49 14.74 2.06 -5.35
CA TYR A 49 13.28 2.22 -5.27
C TYR A 49 12.57 0.88 -5.43
N LEU A 50 11.37 0.76 -4.87
CA LEU A 50 10.55 -0.43 -5.11
C LEU A 50 10.18 -0.59 -6.60
N CYS A 51 10.09 0.53 -7.33
CA CYS A 51 9.84 0.50 -8.78
C CYS A 51 10.96 -0.19 -9.57
N ASN A 52 12.20 -0.22 -9.06
CA ASN A 52 13.30 -0.94 -9.71
C ASN A 52 12.99 -2.44 -9.83
N LEU A 53 12.20 -3.00 -8.91
CA LEU A 53 11.82 -4.42 -8.93
C LEU A 53 10.95 -4.81 -10.14
N PHE A 54 10.30 -3.85 -10.80
CA PHE A 54 9.42 -4.10 -11.96
C PHE A 54 10.15 -4.10 -13.29
N ASN A 55 11.40 -3.63 -13.33
CA ASN A 55 12.19 -3.55 -14.56
C ASN A 55 12.67 -4.94 -15.02
N ASP A 56 12.82 -5.13 -16.32
CA ASP A 56 13.36 -6.38 -16.90
C ASP A 56 14.81 -6.66 -16.50
N HIS A 57 15.57 -5.59 -16.22
CA HIS A 57 16.96 -5.65 -15.82
C HIS A 57 17.18 -4.83 -14.54
N GLY A 58 18.14 -5.25 -13.73
CA GLY A 58 18.67 -4.41 -12.66
C GLY A 58 19.40 -3.17 -13.22
N ILE A 59 19.76 -2.24 -12.34
CA ILE A 59 20.57 -1.08 -12.74
C ILE A 59 21.97 -1.53 -13.21
N ASN A 60 22.44 -2.69 -12.74
CA ASN A 60 23.66 -3.36 -13.23
C ASN A 60 23.49 -4.06 -14.59
N THR A 61 22.40 -3.85 -15.29
CA THR A 61 22.04 -4.43 -16.61
C THR A 61 21.81 -5.95 -16.65
N LEU A 62 21.96 -6.66 -15.54
CA LEU A 62 21.68 -8.10 -15.48
C LEU A 62 20.15 -8.37 -15.44
N PRO A 63 19.66 -9.51 -16.00
CA PRO A 63 18.24 -9.87 -16.02
C PRO A 63 17.66 -9.94 -14.61
N ASN A 64 16.50 -9.33 -14.40
CA ASN A 64 15.79 -9.30 -13.11
C ASN A 64 14.78 -10.44 -13.01
N GLN A 65 15.17 -11.54 -12.39
CA GLN A 65 14.27 -12.67 -12.12
C GLN A 65 13.20 -12.35 -11.06
N GLY A 66 13.41 -11.33 -10.22
CA GLY A 66 12.49 -10.89 -9.19
C GLY A 66 11.24 -10.17 -9.72
N LYS A 67 11.24 -9.71 -10.98
CA LYS A 67 10.16 -8.92 -11.58
C LYS A 67 8.77 -9.56 -11.42
N TYR A 68 8.63 -10.83 -11.75
CA TYR A 68 7.33 -11.51 -11.68
C TYR A 68 6.80 -11.64 -10.25
N PHE A 69 7.70 -11.83 -9.28
CA PHE A 69 7.35 -11.84 -7.86
C PHE A 69 6.91 -10.45 -7.39
N ALA A 70 7.56 -9.38 -7.84
CA ALA A 70 7.15 -8.00 -7.55
C ALA A 70 5.76 -7.68 -8.13
N LEU A 71 5.45 -8.11 -9.35
CA LEU A 71 4.13 -7.95 -9.97
C LEU A 71 3.04 -8.69 -9.19
N LEU A 72 3.28 -9.95 -8.81
CA LEU A 72 2.35 -10.74 -8.00
C LEU A 72 2.18 -10.15 -6.59
N ALA A 73 3.26 -9.64 -5.99
CA ALA A 73 3.22 -8.94 -4.70
C ALA A 73 2.31 -7.71 -4.78
N THR A 74 2.48 -6.90 -5.82
CA THR A 74 1.66 -5.69 -6.04
C THR A 74 0.20 -6.06 -6.28
N ALA A 75 -0.09 -7.09 -7.07
CA ALA A 75 -1.45 -7.58 -7.28
C ALA A 75 -2.11 -8.03 -5.98
N SER A 76 -1.39 -8.82 -5.18
CA SER A 76 -1.87 -9.31 -3.88
C SER A 76 -2.15 -8.16 -2.91
N LEU A 77 -1.23 -7.20 -2.85
CA LEU A 77 -1.37 -6.04 -1.98
C LEU A 77 -2.52 -5.12 -2.41
N SER A 78 -2.62 -4.81 -3.70
CA SER A 78 -3.70 -4.00 -4.27
C SER A 78 -5.07 -4.65 -4.02
N LEU A 79 -5.18 -5.96 -4.19
CA LEU A 79 -6.42 -6.70 -3.90
C LEU A 79 -6.75 -6.67 -2.40
N SER A 80 -5.76 -6.85 -1.53
CA SER A 80 -5.94 -6.76 -0.07
C SER A 80 -6.48 -5.37 0.33
N PHE A 81 -5.92 -4.30 -0.19
CA PHE A 81 -6.41 -2.94 0.06
C PHE A 81 -7.80 -2.68 -0.55
N ALA A 82 -8.08 -3.17 -1.76
CA ALA A 82 -9.39 -3.03 -2.39
C ALA A 82 -10.49 -3.67 -1.54
N ILE A 83 -10.24 -4.89 -1.03
CA ILE A 83 -11.15 -5.58 -0.10
C ILE A 83 -11.26 -4.79 1.22
N THR A 84 -10.18 -4.21 1.71
CA THR A 84 -10.20 -3.36 2.91
C THR A 84 -11.11 -2.16 2.72
N PHE A 85 -10.99 -1.40 1.64
CA PHE A 85 -11.88 -0.29 1.33
C PHE A 85 -13.34 -0.73 1.18
N TYR A 86 -13.57 -1.92 0.64
CA TYR A 86 -14.91 -2.50 0.53
C TYR A 86 -15.52 -2.84 1.90
N LEU A 87 -14.73 -3.40 2.83
CA LEU A 87 -15.19 -3.86 4.15
C LEU A 87 -15.24 -2.73 5.19
N PHE A 88 -14.34 -1.75 5.13
CA PHE A 88 -14.16 -0.73 6.14
C PHE A 88 -15.41 0.08 6.47
N PRO A 89 -16.25 0.47 5.50
CA PRO A 89 -17.51 1.13 5.75
C PRO A 89 -18.48 0.32 6.63
N ALA A 90 -18.47 -1.01 6.52
CA ALA A 90 -19.27 -1.87 7.39
C ALA A 90 -18.69 -1.92 8.82
N ILE A 91 -17.36 -1.90 8.97
CA ILE A 91 -16.66 -1.83 10.26
C ILE A 91 -17.01 -0.54 11.00
N LEU A 92 -17.11 0.58 10.28
CA LEU A 92 -17.44 1.90 10.82
C LEU A 92 -18.95 2.19 10.84
N SER A 93 -19.78 1.28 10.37
CA SER A 93 -21.25 1.47 10.28
C SER A 93 -21.63 2.76 9.54
N LEU A 94 -20.96 3.04 8.41
CA LEU A 94 -21.17 4.25 7.63
C LEU A 94 -22.57 4.29 6.99
N LYS A 95 -23.13 5.49 6.85
CA LYS A 95 -24.37 5.73 6.09
C LYS A 95 -24.18 5.29 4.63
N ARG A 96 -25.28 4.89 3.98
CA ARG A 96 -25.28 4.31 2.63
C ARG A 96 -24.49 5.12 1.60
N VAL A 97 -24.68 6.42 1.55
CA VAL A 97 -23.98 7.31 0.58
C VAL A 97 -22.48 7.32 0.85
N THR A 98 -22.07 7.60 2.08
CA THR A 98 -20.64 7.62 2.49
C THR A 98 -19.98 6.26 2.26
N LYS A 99 -20.70 5.18 2.50
CA LYS A 99 -20.24 3.82 2.22
C LYS A 99 -19.86 3.65 0.74
N TYR A 100 -20.73 4.07 -0.18
CA TYR A 100 -20.45 3.94 -1.61
C TYR A 100 -19.27 4.81 -2.07
N TRP A 101 -19.10 6.00 -1.50
CA TRP A 101 -17.92 6.82 -1.79
C TRP A 101 -16.62 6.15 -1.37
N VAL A 102 -16.54 5.63 -0.15
CA VAL A 102 -15.33 4.94 0.32
C VAL A 102 -15.05 3.67 -0.49
N GLN A 103 -16.09 2.87 -0.74
CA GLN A 103 -15.96 1.64 -1.52
C GLN A 103 -15.55 1.94 -2.97
N GLY A 104 -16.23 2.86 -3.63
CA GLY A 104 -15.99 3.20 -5.03
C GLY A 104 -14.60 3.80 -5.24
N LEU A 105 -14.31 4.92 -4.57
CA LEU A 105 -13.04 5.63 -4.75
C LEU A 105 -11.85 4.80 -4.27
N GLY A 106 -11.95 4.18 -3.08
CA GLY A 106 -10.86 3.40 -2.52
C GLY A 106 -10.55 2.14 -3.33
N SER A 107 -11.57 1.36 -3.74
CA SER A 107 -11.33 0.17 -4.56
C SER A 107 -10.85 0.53 -5.96
N SER A 108 -11.39 1.58 -6.59
CA SER A 108 -10.90 2.07 -7.89
C SER A 108 -9.45 2.54 -7.82
N SER A 109 -9.06 3.24 -6.75
CA SER A 109 -7.67 3.62 -6.49
C SER A 109 -6.75 2.39 -6.55
N MET A 110 -7.12 1.30 -5.90
CA MET A 110 -6.31 0.08 -5.85
C MET A 110 -6.25 -0.67 -7.18
N VAL A 111 -7.32 -0.66 -7.97
CA VAL A 111 -7.29 -1.18 -9.34
C VAL A 111 -6.33 -0.37 -10.22
N ILE A 112 -6.31 0.95 -10.06
CA ILE A 112 -5.39 1.82 -10.80
C ILE A 112 -3.94 1.62 -10.35
N VAL A 113 -3.68 1.54 -9.03
CA VAL A 113 -2.35 1.28 -8.47
C VAL A 113 -1.73 -0.01 -9.02
N PHE A 114 -2.53 -1.01 -9.34
CA PHE A 114 -2.00 -2.23 -9.96
C PHE A 114 -1.20 -1.96 -11.23
N PHE A 115 -1.49 -0.89 -11.97
CA PHE A 115 -0.78 -0.52 -13.19
C PHE A 115 0.48 0.34 -12.95
N ILE A 116 0.98 0.44 -11.72
CA ILE A 116 2.16 1.25 -11.35
C ILE A 116 3.45 0.84 -12.09
N PHE A 117 3.51 -0.38 -12.60
CA PHE A 117 4.64 -0.91 -13.36
C PHE A 117 4.65 -0.49 -14.85
N THR A 118 3.65 0.25 -15.29
CA THR A 118 3.54 0.72 -16.68
C THR A 118 4.33 2.02 -16.91
N PRO A 119 4.58 2.42 -18.17
CA PRO A 119 5.20 3.72 -18.49
C PRO A 119 4.43 4.94 -17.97
N PHE A 120 3.15 4.77 -17.59
CA PHE A 120 2.30 5.83 -17.03
C PHE A 120 2.40 5.94 -15.50
N HIS A 121 3.49 5.48 -14.91
CA HIS A 121 3.75 5.42 -13.47
C HIS A 121 3.29 6.69 -12.71
N ASP A 122 3.71 7.87 -13.14
CA ASP A 122 3.38 9.13 -12.45
C ASP A 122 1.89 9.46 -12.52
N THR A 123 1.26 9.22 -13.67
CA THR A 123 -0.20 9.40 -13.84
C THR A 123 -0.96 8.42 -12.94
N VAL A 124 -0.52 7.16 -12.90
CA VAL A 124 -1.11 6.12 -12.04
C VAL A 124 -1.03 6.53 -10.57
N ILE A 125 0.15 6.97 -10.10
CA ILE A 125 0.33 7.43 -8.71
C ILE A 125 -0.58 8.62 -8.39
N ASN A 126 -0.62 9.61 -9.27
CA ASN A 126 -1.42 10.83 -9.05
C ASN A 126 -2.92 10.54 -9.00
N VAL A 127 -3.43 9.79 -9.97
CA VAL A 127 -4.87 9.45 -10.03
C VAL A 127 -5.25 8.52 -8.87
N ALA A 128 -4.52 7.43 -8.70
CA ALA A 128 -4.79 6.49 -7.61
C ALA A 128 -4.62 7.15 -6.23
N GLY A 129 -3.56 7.93 -6.05
CA GLY A 129 -3.29 8.66 -4.81
C GLY A 129 -4.43 9.62 -4.46
N THR A 130 -4.93 10.38 -5.41
CA THR A 130 -6.06 11.31 -5.20
C THR A 130 -7.33 10.57 -4.78
N LEU A 131 -7.72 9.52 -5.50
CA LEU A 131 -8.91 8.71 -5.17
C LEU A 131 -8.77 8.03 -3.81
N GLY A 132 -7.60 7.47 -3.53
CA GLY A 132 -7.30 6.82 -2.27
C GLY A 132 -7.32 7.80 -1.09
N LEU A 133 -6.73 8.99 -1.23
CA LEU A 133 -6.72 10.02 -0.20
C LEU A 133 -8.12 10.51 0.15
N ILE A 134 -9.00 10.73 -0.82
CA ILE A 134 -10.40 11.11 -0.55
C ILE A 134 -11.06 10.04 0.33
N SER A 135 -10.91 8.76 -0.03
CA SER A 135 -11.46 7.64 0.77
C SER A 135 -10.86 7.59 2.16
N LEU A 136 -9.54 7.79 2.29
CA LEU A 136 -8.85 7.76 3.58
C LEU A 136 -9.25 8.93 4.48
N PHE A 137 -9.47 10.14 3.95
CA PHE A 137 -9.98 11.26 4.74
C PHE A 137 -11.39 11.02 5.27
N ILE A 138 -12.26 10.39 4.49
CA ILE A 138 -13.59 9.99 4.97
C ILE A 138 -13.44 8.96 6.12
N ILE A 139 -12.59 7.96 5.96
CA ILE A 139 -12.32 6.95 6.99
C ILE A 139 -11.75 7.62 8.25
N LEU A 140 -10.77 8.50 8.11
CA LEU A 140 -10.11 9.23 9.19
C LEU A 140 -11.11 10.03 10.01
N TYR A 141 -12.00 10.79 9.36
CA TYR A 141 -13.05 11.54 10.02
C TYR A 141 -13.94 10.64 10.89
N HIS A 142 -14.37 9.49 10.37
CA HIS A 142 -15.21 8.55 11.11
C HIS A 142 -14.48 7.79 12.22
N LEU A 143 -13.18 7.50 12.04
CA LEU A 143 -12.34 6.94 13.10
C LEU A 143 -12.20 7.91 14.28
N LEU A 144 -12.03 9.20 13.99
CA LEU A 144 -11.99 10.26 15.00
C LEU A 144 -13.32 10.34 15.77
N GLN A 145 -14.45 10.40 15.07
CA GLN A 145 -15.76 10.43 15.69
C GLN A 145 -16.06 9.20 16.57
N GLN A 146 -15.57 8.03 16.17
CA GLN A 146 -15.76 6.78 16.91
C GLN A 146 -14.68 6.54 17.98
N LYS A 147 -13.78 7.50 18.20
CA LYS A 147 -12.68 7.44 19.20
C LYS A 147 -11.78 6.21 19.05
N LYS A 148 -11.59 5.73 17.79
CA LYS A 148 -10.71 4.60 17.48
C LYS A 148 -9.27 5.08 17.28
N TYR A 149 -8.69 5.64 18.35
CA TYR A 149 -7.46 6.42 18.31
C TYR A 149 -6.24 5.68 17.73
N LEU A 150 -6.05 4.39 18.05
CA LEU A 150 -4.91 3.66 17.51
C LEU A 150 -5.02 3.48 15.98
N ASN A 151 -6.22 3.14 15.48
CA ASN A 151 -6.44 3.01 14.04
C ASN A 151 -6.33 4.38 13.33
N LEU A 152 -6.82 5.43 14.00
CA LEU A 152 -6.66 6.81 13.54
C LEU A 152 -5.18 7.19 13.43
N LEU A 153 -4.38 6.92 14.47
CA LEU A 153 -2.94 7.21 14.48
C LEU A 153 -2.21 6.48 13.34
N LEU A 154 -2.48 5.19 13.16
CA LEU A 154 -1.83 4.40 12.12
C LEU A 154 -2.12 4.92 10.70
N VAL A 155 -3.40 5.24 10.41
CA VAL A 155 -3.74 5.79 9.09
C VAL A 155 -3.18 7.21 8.90
N MET A 156 -3.12 8.03 9.95
CA MET A 156 -2.47 9.35 9.89
C MET A 156 -0.98 9.22 9.57
N MET A 157 -0.26 8.32 10.24
CA MET A 157 1.15 8.06 9.96
C MET A 157 1.37 7.59 8.52
N ALA A 158 0.49 6.73 8.00
CA ALA A 158 0.56 6.27 6.62
C ALA A 158 0.34 7.43 5.62
N ILE A 159 -0.66 8.29 5.86
CA ILE A 159 -0.92 9.46 5.01
C ILE A 159 0.23 10.46 5.08
N LEU A 160 0.74 10.76 6.28
CA LEU A 160 1.85 11.72 6.46
C LEU A 160 3.13 11.23 5.78
N SER A 161 3.50 9.95 5.98
CA SER A 161 4.69 9.39 5.32
C SER A 161 4.56 9.39 3.79
N SER A 162 3.36 9.14 3.25
CA SER A 162 3.09 9.26 1.81
C SER A 162 3.18 10.70 1.32
N GLY A 163 2.64 11.65 2.08
CA GLY A 163 2.73 13.08 1.75
C GLY A 163 4.18 13.56 1.72
N ILE A 164 5.01 13.13 2.68
CA ILE A 164 6.45 13.42 2.70
C ILE A 164 7.14 12.79 1.48
N THR A 165 6.83 11.52 1.16
CA THR A 165 7.38 10.85 -0.03
C THR A 165 7.04 11.61 -1.31
N TYR A 166 5.78 12.03 -1.45
CA TYR A 166 5.30 12.82 -2.58
C TYR A 166 6.01 14.20 -2.65
N PHE A 167 6.14 14.89 -1.51
CA PHE A 167 6.85 16.16 -1.43
C PHE A 167 8.32 16.03 -1.88
N ILE A 168 9.05 15.02 -1.36
CA ILE A 168 10.45 14.75 -1.74
C ILE A 168 10.55 14.50 -3.25
N TYR A 169 9.64 13.70 -3.81
CA TYR A 169 9.64 13.32 -5.22
C TYR A 169 9.50 14.57 -6.14
N TYR A 170 8.53 15.44 -5.85
CA TYR A 170 8.24 16.60 -6.72
C TYR A 170 9.12 17.82 -6.45
N SER A 171 9.58 18.04 -5.21
CA SER A 171 10.45 19.17 -4.88
C SER A 171 11.92 18.90 -5.17
N GLY A 172 12.34 17.64 -5.21
CA GLY A 172 13.75 17.24 -5.28
C GLY A 172 14.53 17.47 -3.97
N VAL A 173 13.92 18.12 -2.97
CA VAL A 173 14.56 18.35 -1.67
C VAL A 173 14.69 17.02 -0.93
N TRP A 174 15.87 16.73 -0.37
CA TRP A 174 16.19 15.46 0.30
C TRP A 174 16.00 14.20 -0.59
N PHE A 175 16.21 14.33 -1.88
CA PHE A 175 15.96 13.25 -2.86
C PHE A 175 16.67 11.94 -2.49
N GLY A 176 17.84 12.00 -1.84
CA GLY A 176 18.56 10.84 -1.34
C GLY A 176 17.80 9.98 -0.32
N SER A 177 16.79 10.55 0.38
CA SER A 177 15.95 9.82 1.33
C SER A 177 14.69 9.20 0.70
N LEU A 178 14.39 9.50 -0.57
CA LEU A 178 13.16 9.08 -1.24
C LEU A 178 12.96 7.56 -1.20
N ALA A 179 14.02 6.79 -1.45
CA ALA A 179 13.98 5.33 -1.45
C ALA A 179 13.57 4.74 -0.08
N ILE A 180 14.03 5.35 0.99
CA ILE A 180 13.67 4.95 2.38
C ILE A 180 12.23 5.37 2.68
N MET A 181 11.86 6.61 2.37
CA MET A 181 10.53 7.16 2.66
C MET A 181 9.42 6.42 1.90
N GLN A 182 9.67 6.00 0.66
CA GLN A 182 8.76 5.16 -0.11
C GLN A 182 8.44 3.83 0.59
N LYS A 183 9.47 3.15 1.10
CA LYS A 183 9.31 1.88 1.82
C LYS A 183 8.62 2.07 3.16
N LEU A 184 9.00 3.13 3.90
CA LEU A 184 8.36 3.47 5.17
C LEU A 184 6.86 3.74 4.98
N SER A 185 6.49 4.50 3.96
CA SER A 185 5.10 4.79 3.62
C SER A 185 4.31 3.50 3.35
N LEU A 186 4.84 2.62 2.49
CA LEU A 186 4.20 1.33 2.21
C LEU A 186 4.06 0.48 3.47
N PHE A 187 5.09 0.42 4.31
CA PHE A 187 5.08 -0.33 5.57
C PHE A 187 4.01 0.21 6.54
N MET A 188 3.87 1.52 6.67
CA MET A 188 2.83 2.12 7.51
C MET A 188 1.41 1.75 7.04
N PHE A 189 1.17 1.74 5.74
CA PHE A 189 -0.09 1.26 5.18
C PHE A 189 -0.35 -0.22 5.46
N MET A 190 0.68 -1.08 5.34
CA MET A 190 0.55 -2.51 5.65
C MET A 190 0.21 -2.74 7.13
N ILE A 191 0.85 -2.00 8.06
CA ILE A 191 0.54 -2.06 9.49
C ILE A 191 -0.90 -1.63 9.76
N TRP A 192 -1.34 -0.50 9.18
CA TRP A 192 -2.71 -0.04 9.34
C TRP A 192 -3.72 -1.07 8.83
N LEU A 193 -3.48 -1.66 7.66
CA LEU A 193 -4.32 -2.70 7.08
C LEU A 193 -4.38 -3.93 8.01
N GLY A 194 -3.25 -4.46 8.41
CA GLY A 194 -3.16 -5.62 9.30
C GLY A 194 -3.88 -5.38 10.62
N HIS A 195 -3.62 -4.26 11.28
CA HIS A 195 -4.30 -3.87 12.52
C HIS A 195 -5.82 -3.76 12.34
N SER A 196 -6.27 -3.15 11.25
CA SER A 196 -7.69 -2.96 10.97
C SER A 196 -8.45 -4.28 10.88
N HIS A 197 -7.88 -5.31 10.28
CA HIS A 197 -8.49 -6.62 10.14
C HIS A 197 -8.37 -7.50 11.39
N MET A 198 -7.34 -7.30 12.22
CA MET A 198 -7.16 -8.07 13.46
C MET A 198 -8.04 -7.59 14.61
N VAL A 199 -8.22 -6.26 14.75
CA VAL A 199 -8.80 -5.66 15.96
C VAL A 199 -10.26 -5.24 15.76
N LEU A 200 -10.59 -4.58 14.65
CA LEU A 200 -11.92 -3.98 14.46
C LEU A 200 -13.08 -4.99 14.35
N PRO A 201 -12.93 -6.20 13.79
CA PRO A 201 -14.02 -7.18 13.75
C PRO A 201 -14.47 -7.68 15.13
N LYS A 202 -13.61 -7.59 16.15
CA LYS A 202 -13.89 -8.09 17.50
C LYS A 202 -14.76 -7.14 18.34
N THR A 203 -14.80 -5.85 18.00
CA THR A 203 -15.47 -4.83 18.81
C THR A 203 -16.99 -4.77 18.66
N LYS A 204 -17.59 -5.52 17.72
CA LYS A 204 -19.05 -5.59 17.52
C LYS A 204 -19.76 -6.75 18.24
N GLN A 205 -19.07 -7.49 19.12
CA GLN A 205 -19.66 -8.61 19.88
C GLN A 205 -20.25 -8.22 21.24
N GLY A 206 -20.31 -6.93 21.56
CA GLY A 206 -20.68 -6.44 22.90
C GLY A 206 -21.75 -5.35 22.93
N THR A 207 -22.79 -5.41 22.06
CA THR A 207 -24.04 -4.65 22.26
C THR A 207 -25.24 -5.42 21.73
#